data_3ef67fd1b0bbfeff2c5667b17ffaaa6f
#
_entry.id   3ef67fd1b0bbfeff2c5667b17ffaaa6f
#
_cell.length_a   1.000
_cell.length_b   1.000
_cell.length_c   1.000
_cell.angle_alpha   90.00
_cell.angle_beta   90.00
_cell.angle_gamma   90.00
#
_symmetry.space_group_name_H-M   'P 1'
#
loop_
_entity.id
_entity.type
_entity.pdbx_description
1 polymer ?
#
loop_
_entity_poly.entity_id
_entity_poly.type
_entity_poly.pdbx_seq_one_letter_code
_entity_poly.pdbx_strand_id
1 'polypeptide(L)'
;MIKATPAEEKGEMDRSEKMTETIIRNAYRVTLSEISPVDISELEFEDWVRDFCKNGCRSYNSSWACPPAVGTLEECRERCLQYGNMMLFDKCYKLSGSFDSIGVQNAMSDFKLIVDRYAELLSPILSRSLFLTNEGCTRCAECTWPDAPCRFPEKLHHTIEGYGFNITKMARRAGLHYNGGPNTVTFFGAVLYDI
;
A
#
# COMPACT_ATOMS: atom_id res chain seq x y z
N MET A 1 46.50 39.63 0.12
CA MET A 1 45.67 38.68 -0.69
C MET A 1 45.10 37.65 0.25
N ILE A 2 43.87 37.84 0.69
CA ILE A 2 43.15 36.90 1.55
C ILE A 2 42.33 36.02 0.62
N LYS A 3 42.63 34.71 0.61
CA LYS A 3 41.85 33.71 -0.15
C LYS A 3 40.53 33.47 0.58
N ALA A 4 39.45 33.78 -0.08
CA ALA A 4 38.10 33.39 0.37
C ALA A 4 37.95 31.85 0.33
N THR A 5 37.58 31.28 1.44
CA THR A 5 37.14 29.88 1.56
C THR A 5 35.79 29.70 0.85
N PRO A 6 35.55 28.61 0.12
CA PRO A 6 34.24 28.34 -0.44
C PRO A 6 33.25 28.06 0.69
N ALA A 7 32.18 28.84 0.73
CA ALA A 7 31.02 28.54 1.57
C ALA A 7 30.43 27.21 1.11
N GLU A 8 30.21 26.30 2.08
CA GLU A 8 29.49 25.07 1.85
C GLU A 8 28.04 25.42 1.45
N GLU A 9 27.71 25.19 0.18
CA GLU A 9 26.32 25.14 -0.29
C GLU A 9 25.63 23.94 0.38
N LYS A 10 25.04 24.16 1.53
CA LYS A 10 23.96 23.31 2.02
C LYS A 10 22.77 23.57 1.12
N GLY A 11 22.61 22.74 0.09
CA GLY A 11 21.46 22.75 -0.77
C GLY A 11 20.19 22.64 0.09
N GLU A 12 19.31 23.62 -0.02
CA GLU A 12 18.01 23.59 0.64
C GLU A 12 17.19 22.49 -0.05
N MET A 13 16.86 21.42 0.71
CA MET A 13 16.09 20.27 0.22
C MET A 13 14.74 20.74 -0.34
N ASP A 14 14.38 20.31 -1.54
CA ASP A 14 13.13 20.67 -2.20
C ASP A 14 11.92 20.24 -1.35
N ARG A 15 10.80 20.96 -1.53
CA ARG A 15 9.54 20.68 -0.80
C ARG A 15 9.08 19.23 -0.99
N SER A 16 9.27 18.69 -2.20
CA SER A 16 8.94 17.29 -2.54
C SER A 16 9.80 16.30 -1.75
N GLU A 17 11.11 16.54 -1.64
CA GLU A 17 12.03 15.69 -0.89
C GLU A 17 11.70 15.70 0.62
N LYS A 18 11.42 16.88 1.20
CA LYS A 18 10.99 17.01 2.62
C LYS A 18 9.69 16.25 2.90
N MET A 19 8.77 16.25 1.95
CA MET A 19 7.51 15.51 2.08
C MET A 19 7.76 14.00 2.01
N THR A 20 8.56 13.54 1.07
CA THR A 20 8.98 12.15 0.93
C THR A 20 9.62 11.63 2.22
N GLU A 21 10.56 12.37 2.80
CA GLU A 21 11.15 12.02 4.10
C GLU A 21 10.12 11.94 5.22
N THR A 22 9.14 12.86 5.23
CA THR A 22 8.08 12.86 6.24
C THR A 22 7.18 11.64 6.12
N ILE A 23 6.83 11.24 4.91
CA ILE A 23 6.05 10.03 4.61
C ILE A 23 6.82 8.80 5.10
N ILE A 24 8.10 8.66 4.73
CA ILE A 24 8.97 7.55 5.14
C ILE A 24 9.11 7.49 6.67
N ARG A 25 9.37 8.62 7.32
CA ARG A 25 9.47 8.69 8.78
C ARG A 25 8.19 8.25 9.47
N ASN A 26 7.03 8.63 8.97
CA ASN A 26 5.74 8.20 9.53
C ASN A 26 5.49 6.70 9.31
N ALA A 27 5.97 6.10 8.20
CA ALA A 27 5.92 4.66 7.97
C ALA A 27 6.65 3.89 9.10
N TYR A 28 7.86 4.30 9.42
CA TYR A 28 8.61 3.68 10.52
C TYR A 28 8.01 3.93 11.91
N ARG A 29 7.35 5.07 12.14
CA ARG A 29 6.62 5.34 13.40
C ARG A 29 5.47 4.36 13.64
N VAL A 30 4.83 3.86 12.59
CA VAL A 30 3.79 2.83 12.67
C VAL A 30 4.35 1.42 12.52
N THR A 31 5.67 1.26 12.56
CA THR A 31 6.36 -0.03 12.50
C THR A 31 6.29 -0.80 11.18
N LEU A 32 6.09 -0.13 10.05
CA LEU A 32 6.31 -0.73 8.73
C LEU A 32 7.76 -1.18 8.58
N SER A 33 8.01 -2.26 7.83
CA SER A 33 9.34 -2.83 7.69
C SER A 33 10.16 -2.10 6.63
N GLU A 34 9.61 -1.94 5.44
CA GLU A 34 10.24 -1.27 4.32
C GLU A 34 9.25 -0.34 3.63
N ILE A 35 9.76 0.70 2.97
CA ILE A 35 9.00 1.64 2.16
C ILE A 35 9.88 2.22 1.07
N SER A 36 9.36 2.32 -0.15
CA SER A 36 10.07 2.85 -1.31
C SER A 36 9.14 3.60 -2.26
N PRO A 37 9.60 4.67 -2.92
CA PRO A 37 8.84 5.33 -3.98
C PRO A 37 8.67 4.41 -5.20
N VAL A 38 7.54 4.57 -5.88
CA VAL A 38 7.23 3.91 -7.14
C VAL A 38 6.90 4.97 -8.17
N ASP A 39 7.52 4.88 -9.34
CA ASP A 39 7.19 5.77 -10.45
C ASP A 39 5.81 5.41 -11.01
N ILE A 40 4.88 6.35 -10.97
CA ILE A 40 3.51 6.17 -11.47
C ILE A 40 3.50 5.88 -12.98
N SER A 41 4.45 6.42 -13.73
CA SER A 41 4.56 6.17 -15.18
C SER A 41 4.93 4.71 -15.52
N GLU A 42 5.49 3.98 -14.56
CA GLU A 42 5.89 2.57 -14.70
C GLU A 42 4.85 1.60 -14.14
N LEU A 43 3.68 2.08 -13.70
CA LEU A 43 2.62 1.22 -13.20
C LEU A 43 2.05 0.33 -14.30
N GLU A 44 2.04 -0.95 -14.04
CA GLU A 44 1.47 -1.97 -14.93
C GLU A 44 0.19 -2.54 -14.30
N PHE A 45 -0.88 -2.53 -15.09
CA PHE A 45 -2.21 -3.03 -14.71
C PHE A 45 -2.44 -4.33 -15.50
N GLU A 46 -2.31 -5.46 -14.82
CA GLU A 46 -2.25 -6.78 -15.46
C GLU A 46 -3.58 -7.54 -15.28
N ASP A 47 -4.26 -7.87 -16.40
CA ASP A 47 -5.53 -8.60 -16.38
C ASP A 47 -5.42 -9.97 -15.70
N TRP A 48 -4.31 -10.69 -15.92
CA TRP A 48 -4.11 -12.01 -15.34
C TRP A 48 -4.10 -11.99 -13.79
N VAL A 49 -3.67 -10.88 -13.16
CA VAL A 49 -3.74 -10.71 -11.70
C VAL A 49 -5.20 -10.67 -11.24
N ARG A 50 -6.06 -9.97 -12.00
CA ARG A 50 -7.51 -9.96 -11.77
C ARG A 50 -8.15 -11.32 -12.01
N ASP A 51 -7.65 -12.09 -12.96
CA ASP A 51 -8.12 -13.45 -13.24
C ASP A 51 -7.82 -14.38 -12.07
N PHE A 52 -6.68 -14.25 -11.40
CA PHE A 52 -6.42 -14.98 -10.15
C PHE A 52 -7.43 -14.62 -9.04
N CYS A 53 -7.78 -13.33 -8.89
CA CYS A 53 -8.84 -12.94 -7.95
C CYS A 53 -10.14 -13.67 -8.28
N LYS A 54 -10.55 -13.65 -9.55
CA LYS A 54 -11.82 -14.24 -10.02
C LYS A 54 -11.86 -15.76 -9.88
N ASN A 55 -10.76 -16.45 -10.15
CA ASN A 55 -10.74 -17.92 -10.32
C ASN A 55 -10.29 -18.69 -9.07
N GLY A 56 -9.70 -18.01 -8.04
CA GLY A 56 -9.14 -18.72 -6.90
C GLY A 56 -9.19 -18.01 -5.55
N CYS A 57 -9.52 -16.71 -5.52
CA CYS A 57 -9.51 -15.96 -4.27
C CYS A 57 -10.87 -16.01 -3.56
N ARG A 58 -10.87 -16.41 -2.28
CA ARG A 58 -12.08 -16.43 -1.43
C ARG A 58 -12.69 -15.05 -1.20
N SER A 59 -11.89 -13.99 -1.33
CA SER A 59 -12.33 -12.61 -1.16
C SER A 59 -12.94 -12.00 -2.43
N TYR A 60 -12.93 -12.72 -3.57
CA TYR A 60 -13.59 -12.26 -4.77
C TYR A 60 -15.10 -12.10 -4.55
N ASN A 61 -15.65 -10.97 -4.98
CA ASN A 61 -17.09 -10.65 -4.85
C ASN A 61 -17.64 -10.73 -3.42
N SER A 62 -16.78 -10.54 -2.40
CA SER A 62 -17.18 -10.65 -0.99
C SER A 62 -17.21 -9.32 -0.25
N SER A 63 -16.63 -8.25 -0.81
CA SER A 63 -16.53 -6.96 -0.12
C SER A 63 -16.28 -5.80 -1.08
N TRP A 64 -16.55 -4.58 -0.61
CA TRP A 64 -16.24 -3.33 -1.31
C TRP A 64 -14.74 -3.14 -1.64
N ALA A 65 -13.85 -3.87 -0.95
CA ALA A 65 -12.40 -3.76 -1.16
C ALA A 65 -11.88 -4.60 -2.33
N CYS A 66 -12.65 -5.58 -2.80
CA CYS A 66 -12.22 -6.58 -3.79
C CYS A 66 -12.98 -6.46 -5.11
N PRO A 67 -12.46 -7.06 -6.21
CA PRO A 67 -13.24 -7.18 -7.44
C PRO A 67 -14.52 -8.03 -7.23
N PRO A 68 -15.63 -7.69 -7.92
CA PRO A 68 -15.79 -6.62 -8.90
C PRO A 68 -16.08 -5.23 -8.31
N ALA A 69 -16.28 -5.10 -6.98
CA ALA A 69 -16.69 -3.85 -6.32
C ALA A 69 -15.72 -2.67 -6.53
N VAL A 70 -14.42 -2.94 -6.67
CA VAL A 70 -13.40 -1.89 -6.95
C VAL A 70 -13.52 -1.28 -8.36
N GLY A 71 -14.38 -1.85 -9.22
CA GLY A 71 -14.57 -1.45 -10.61
C GLY A 71 -13.76 -2.27 -11.60
N THR A 72 -13.79 -1.86 -12.86
CA THR A 72 -12.99 -2.45 -13.96
C THR A 72 -11.50 -2.14 -13.79
N LEU A 73 -10.64 -2.83 -14.52
CA LEU A 73 -9.20 -2.57 -14.49
C LEU A 73 -8.89 -1.16 -15.03
N GLU A 74 -9.64 -0.70 -16.05
CA GLU A 74 -9.47 0.64 -16.62
C GLU A 74 -9.88 1.72 -15.61
N GLU A 75 -11.00 1.56 -14.91
CA GLU A 75 -11.39 2.49 -13.84
C GLU A 75 -10.37 2.53 -12.70
N CYS A 76 -9.76 1.41 -12.36
CA CYS A 76 -8.66 1.35 -11.39
C CYS A 76 -7.42 2.11 -11.88
N ARG A 77 -7.07 1.92 -13.16
CA ARG A 77 -5.97 2.62 -13.83
C ARG A 77 -6.20 4.14 -13.83
N GLU A 78 -7.35 4.57 -14.33
CA GLU A 78 -7.70 5.99 -14.36
C GLU A 78 -7.62 6.61 -12.97
N ARG A 79 -8.08 5.90 -11.94
CA ARG A 79 -8.03 6.35 -10.54
C ARG A 79 -6.59 6.51 -10.05
N CYS A 80 -5.69 5.58 -10.38
CA CYS A 80 -4.28 5.67 -9.99
C CYS A 80 -3.57 6.83 -10.70
N LEU A 81 -3.79 7.00 -12.00
CA LEU A 81 -3.13 8.02 -12.81
C LEU A 81 -3.54 9.47 -12.49
N GLN A 82 -4.53 9.66 -11.61
CA GLN A 82 -4.89 10.98 -11.10
C GLN A 82 -3.93 11.49 -10.01
N TYR A 83 -3.06 10.63 -9.47
CA TYR A 83 -2.10 10.98 -8.42
C TYR A 83 -0.72 11.25 -9.02
N GLY A 84 0.03 12.14 -8.39
CA GLY A 84 1.39 12.49 -8.82
C GLY A 84 2.48 11.61 -8.20
N ASN A 85 2.19 10.92 -7.09
CA ASN A 85 3.19 10.18 -6.32
C ASN A 85 2.64 8.85 -5.81
N MET A 86 3.54 7.86 -5.63
CA MET A 86 3.21 6.58 -5.01
C MET A 86 4.35 6.07 -4.12
N MET A 87 4.00 5.51 -2.98
CA MET A 87 4.89 4.68 -2.16
C MET A 87 4.36 3.27 -2.08
N LEU A 88 5.24 2.29 -2.22
CA LEU A 88 5.00 0.89 -1.86
C LEU A 88 5.65 0.64 -0.51
N PHE A 89 4.95 -0.04 0.40
CA PHE A 89 5.45 -0.36 1.74
C PHE A 89 5.05 -1.77 2.14
N ASP A 90 5.75 -2.31 3.13
CA ASP A 90 5.46 -3.63 3.67
C ASP A 90 5.57 -3.72 5.18
N LYS A 91 5.09 -4.86 5.68
CA LYS A 91 5.34 -5.34 7.04
C LYS A 91 5.59 -6.83 7.01
N CYS A 92 6.79 -7.21 7.44
CA CYS A 92 7.18 -8.61 7.60
C CYS A 92 6.93 -9.06 9.03
N TYR A 93 6.30 -10.22 9.20
CA TYR A 93 5.98 -10.84 10.48
C TYR A 93 6.65 -12.20 10.59
N LYS A 94 7.15 -12.51 11.79
CA LYS A 94 7.63 -13.85 12.13
C LYS A 94 6.46 -14.73 12.56
N LEU A 95 6.48 -15.96 12.09
CA LEU A 95 5.49 -17.00 12.41
C LEU A 95 6.16 -18.08 13.28
N SER A 96 5.35 -18.82 14.04
CA SER A 96 5.83 -19.95 14.84
C SER A 96 6.27 -21.16 14.00
N GLY A 97 5.84 -21.21 12.72
CA GLY A 97 6.18 -22.25 11.75
C GLY A 97 5.48 -22.04 10.42
N SER A 98 5.82 -22.88 9.43
CA SER A 98 5.32 -22.77 8.05
C SER A 98 3.80 -22.98 7.92
N PHE A 99 3.15 -23.59 8.92
CA PHE A 99 1.70 -23.86 8.94
C PHE A 99 0.95 -23.05 9.99
N ASP A 100 1.53 -21.95 10.48
CA ASP A 100 0.93 -21.08 11.49
C ASP A 100 -0.18 -20.19 10.91
N SER A 101 -1.32 -20.81 10.60
CA SER A 101 -2.48 -20.09 10.04
C SER A 101 -3.04 -19.03 10.99
N ILE A 102 -2.96 -19.25 12.30
CA ILE A 102 -3.41 -18.28 13.31
C ILE A 102 -2.46 -17.09 13.33
N GLY A 103 -1.15 -17.32 13.30
CA GLY A 103 -0.15 -16.27 13.20
C GLY A 103 -0.33 -15.41 11.95
N VAL A 104 -0.62 -16.02 10.78
CA VAL A 104 -0.91 -15.30 9.54
C VAL A 104 -2.17 -14.42 9.68
N GLN A 105 -3.26 -14.93 10.28
CA GLN A 105 -4.49 -14.15 10.50
C GLN A 105 -4.26 -12.97 11.45
N ASN A 106 -3.53 -13.19 12.54
CA ASN A 106 -3.17 -12.14 13.49
C ASN A 106 -2.30 -11.07 12.82
N ALA A 107 -1.30 -11.47 12.04
CA ALA A 107 -0.41 -10.58 11.31
C ALA A 107 -1.20 -9.74 10.27
N MET A 108 -2.15 -10.36 9.54
CA MET A 108 -3.02 -9.65 8.61
C MET A 108 -3.88 -8.59 9.33
N SER A 109 -4.46 -8.95 10.47
CA SER A 109 -5.30 -8.03 11.25
C SER A 109 -4.47 -6.86 11.80
N ASP A 110 -3.27 -7.12 12.31
CA ASP A 110 -2.35 -6.09 12.79
C ASP A 110 -1.89 -5.18 11.64
N PHE A 111 -1.56 -5.73 10.49
CA PHE A 111 -1.19 -4.94 9.31
C PHE A 111 -2.30 -3.96 8.89
N LYS A 112 -3.57 -4.37 8.90
CA LYS A 112 -4.70 -3.48 8.60
C LYS A 112 -4.78 -2.31 9.59
N LEU A 113 -4.56 -2.56 10.88
CA LEU A 113 -4.53 -1.51 11.90
C LEU A 113 -3.33 -0.57 11.73
N ILE A 114 -2.18 -1.09 11.35
CA ILE A 114 -0.99 -0.29 11.04
C ILE A 114 -1.26 0.63 9.85
N VAL A 115 -1.87 0.13 8.78
CA VAL A 115 -2.23 0.96 7.61
C VAL A 115 -3.26 2.02 7.96
N ASP A 116 -4.27 1.71 8.79
CA ASP A 116 -5.22 2.72 9.29
C ASP A 116 -4.49 3.86 10.01
N ARG A 117 -3.58 3.53 10.94
CA ARG A 117 -2.78 4.52 11.68
C ARG A 117 -1.87 5.32 10.74
N TYR A 118 -1.31 4.67 9.73
CA TYR A 118 -0.47 5.35 8.74
C TYR A 118 -1.29 6.35 7.93
N ALA A 119 -2.47 5.96 7.47
CA ALA A 119 -3.40 6.86 6.78
C ALA A 119 -3.81 8.05 7.66
N GLU A 120 -4.10 7.82 8.95
CA GLU A 120 -4.42 8.89 9.91
C GLU A 120 -3.24 9.88 10.11
N LEU A 121 -2.00 9.39 10.14
CA LEU A 121 -0.81 10.26 10.25
C LEU A 121 -0.54 11.08 8.99
N LEU A 122 -0.88 10.55 7.80
CA LEU A 122 -0.65 11.21 6.53
C LEU A 122 -1.81 12.15 6.13
N SER A 123 -3.03 11.89 6.59
CA SER A 123 -4.22 12.69 6.25
C SER A 123 -4.05 14.20 6.43
N PRO A 124 -3.41 14.73 7.49
CA PRO A 124 -3.26 16.19 7.66
C PRO A 124 -2.18 16.82 6.78
N ILE A 125 -1.34 16.03 6.11
CA ILE A 125 -0.19 16.51 5.32
C ILE A 125 -0.32 16.25 3.81
N LEU A 126 -1.24 15.39 3.40
CA LEU A 126 -1.53 15.08 2.01
C LEU A 126 -2.82 15.77 1.57
N SER A 127 -2.83 16.36 0.38
CA SER A 127 -4.04 16.99 -0.15
C SER A 127 -5.11 15.95 -0.51
N ARG A 128 -4.68 14.80 -0.99
CA ARG A 128 -5.50 13.60 -1.20
C ARG A 128 -4.62 12.35 -1.22
N SER A 129 -5.22 11.21 -0.89
CA SER A 129 -4.54 9.92 -0.90
C SER A 129 -5.46 8.76 -1.21
N LEU A 130 -4.90 7.69 -1.76
CA LEU A 130 -5.55 6.40 -2.00
C LEU A 130 -4.66 5.31 -1.41
N PHE A 131 -5.15 4.66 -0.36
CA PHE A 131 -4.46 3.52 0.24
C PHE A 131 -4.95 2.20 -0.37
N LEU A 132 -4.01 1.35 -0.74
CA LEU A 132 -4.23 -0.01 -1.18
C LEU A 132 -3.53 -0.98 -0.23
N THR A 133 -4.13 -2.14 0.01
CA THR A 133 -3.51 -3.20 0.82
C THR A 133 -3.70 -4.53 0.13
N ASN A 134 -2.81 -5.50 0.34
CA ASN A 134 -3.16 -6.84 -0.05
C ASN A 134 -4.14 -7.47 0.96
N GLU A 135 -4.77 -8.58 0.60
CA GLU A 135 -5.87 -9.23 1.30
C GLU A 135 -7.18 -8.41 1.32
N GLY A 136 -8.30 -9.08 1.42
CA GLY A 136 -9.61 -8.46 1.48
C GLY A 136 -9.86 -7.61 2.74
N CYS A 137 -10.97 -6.90 2.76
CA CYS A 137 -11.39 -6.14 3.94
C CYS A 137 -11.94 -7.07 5.03
N THR A 138 -11.49 -6.86 6.28
CA THR A 138 -11.91 -7.62 7.46
C THR A 138 -12.57 -6.76 8.54
N ARG A 139 -12.98 -5.52 8.18
CA ARG A 139 -13.50 -4.54 9.13
C ARG A 139 -14.87 -4.89 9.71
N CYS A 140 -15.71 -5.52 8.91
CA CYS A 140 -17.06 -5.96 9.32
C CYS A 140 -17.09 -7.49 9.40
N ALA A 141 -17.85 -8.03 10.34
CA ALA A 141 -18.13 -9.47 10.41
C ALA A 141 -18.78 -9.96 9.09
N GLU A 142 -19.66 -9.13 8.53
CA GLU A 142 -20.30 -9.33 7.22
C GLU A 142 -20.32 -8.01 6.47
N CYS A 143 -19.81 -8.00 5.22
CA CYS A 143 -19.79 -6.83 4.37
C CYS A 143 -21.18 -6.50 3.83
N THR A 144 -21.44 -5.22 3.60
CA THR A 144 -22.69 -4.75 2.97
C THR A 144 -22.72 -4.93 1.45
N TRP A 145 -21.60 -5.31 0.84
CA TRP A 145 -21.54 -5.61 -0.61
C TRP A 145 -22.39 -6.82 -0.97
N PRO A 146 -23.19 -6.80 -2.07
CA PRO A 146 -23.41 -5.67 -2.98
C PRO A 146 -24.61 -4.79 -2.59
N ASP A 147 -25.36 -5.14 -1.54
CA ASP A 147 -26.73 -4.68 -1.32
C ASP A 147 -26.85 -3.28 -0.71
N ALA A 148 -25.80 -2.80 -0.03
CA ALA A 148 -25.77 -1.47 0.58
C ALA A 148 -24.35 -0.87 0.56
N PRO A 149 -24.21 0.48 0.66
CA PRO A 149 -22.92 1.15 0.73
C PRO A 149 -22.02 0.65 1.86
N CYS A 150 -20.70 0.80 1.69
CA CYS A 150 -19.76 0.50 2.77
C CYS A 150 -20.09 1.30 4.04
N ARG A 151 -20.07 0.64 5.22
CA ARG A 151 -20.31 1.30 6.51
C ARG A 151 -19.20 2.25 6.94
N PHE A 152 -17.99 2.05 6.39
CA PHE A 152 -16.77 2.80 6.75
C PHE A 152 -16.00 3.21 5.48
N PRO A 153 -16.63 4.03 4.59
CA PRO A 153 -16.01 4.37 3.30
C PRO A 153 -14.69 5.11 3.47
N GLU A 154 -14.53 5.91 4.52
CA GLU A 154 -13.32 6.66 4.86
C GLU A 154 -12.14 5.76 5.32
N LYS A 155 -12.44 4.53 5.69
CA LYS A 155 -11.46 3.51 6.11
C LYS A 155 -11.40 2.32 5.14
N LEU A 156 -11.99 2.46 3.95
CA LEU A 156 -11.98 1.43 2.94
C LEU A 156 -10.67 1.49 2.15
N HIS A 157 -9.81 0.50 2.36
CA HIS A 157 -8.64 0.28 1.54
C HIS A 157 -8.93 -0.82 0.52
N HIS A 158 -8.83 -0.50 -0.77
CA HIS A 158 -9.00 -1.46 -1.84
C HIS A 158 -7.80 -2.43 -1.90
N THR A 159 -8.00 -3.59 -2.54
CA THR A 159 -6.91 -4.54 -2.67
C THR A 159 -5.98 -4.19 -3.83
N ILE A 160 -4.66 -4.33 -3.60
CA ILE A 160 -3.61 -4.08 -4.59
C ILE A 160 -3.82 -4.98 -5.82
N GLU A 161 -4.07 -6.27 -5.58
CA GLU A 161 -4.34 -7.26 -6.64
C GLU A 161 -5.66 -6.93 -7.38
N GLY A 162 -6.63 -6.35 -6.68
CA GLY A 162 -7.86 -5.83 -7.27
C GLY A 162 -7.62 -4.71 -8.28
N TYR A 163 -6.53 -3.99 -8.18
CA TYR A 163 -6.06 -3.00 -9.14
C TYR A 163 -5.19 -3.59 -10.25
N GLY A 164 -5.01 -4.92 -10.27
CA GLY A 164 -4.19 -5.60 -11.28
C GLY A 164 -2.68 -5.47 -11.04
N PHE A 165 -2.25 -5.09 -9.85
CA PHE A 165 -0.84 -4.92 -9.54
C PHE A 165 -0.18 -6.24 -9.16
N ASN A 166 0.86 -6.61 -9.89
CA ASN A 166 1.75 -7.72 -9.56
C ASN A 166 2.74 -7.30 -8.47
N ILE A 167 2.43 -7.61 -7.22
CA ILE A 167 3.22 -7.20 -6.05
C ILE A 167 4.65 -7.73 -6.11
N THR A 168 4.87 -8.95 -6.57
CA THR A 168 6.22 -9.51 -6.71
C THR A 168 7.09 -8.68 -7.64
N LYS A 169 6.52 -8.23 -8.76
CA LYS A 169 7.19 -7.39 -9.76
C LYS A 169 7.43 -5.97 -9.21
N MET A 170 6.41 -5.40 -8.58
CA MET A 170 6.50 -4.06 -7.98
C MET A 170 7.53 -4.01 -6.85
N ALA A 171 7.50 -4.96 -5.90
CA ALA A 171 8.46 -5.03 -4.80
C ALA A 171 9.91 -5.13 -5.32
N ARG A 172 10.15 -5.97 -6.32
CA ARG A 172 11.48 -6.10 -6.94
C ARG A 172 11.95 -4.78 -7.57
N ARG A 173 11.08 -4.08 -8.31
CA ARG A 173 11.42 -2.79 -8.93
C ARG A 173 11.68 -1.70 -7.91
N ALA A 174 10.89 -1.69 -6.84
CA ALA A 174 11.03 -0.75 -5.73
C ALA A 174 12.20 -1.07 -4.78
N GLY A 175 12.91 -2.19 -4.99
CA GLY A 175 14.01 -2.62 -4.12
C GLY A 175 13.58 -3.16 -2.77
N LEU A 176 12.31 -3.58 -2.63
CA LEU A 176 11.76 -4.17 -1.40
C LEU A 176 11.91 -5.69 -1.41
N HIS A 177 11.98 -6.28 -0.20
CA HIS A 177 12.07 -7.73 -0.03
C HIS A 177 10.67 -8.36 -0.04
N TYR A 178 10.32 -9.04 -1.14
CA TYR A 178 9.02 -9.75 -1.24
C TYR A 178 8.85 -10.84 -0.18
N ASN A 179 9.94 -11.45 0.28
CA ASN A 179 9.93 -12.55 1.23
C ASN A 179 10.96 -12.32 2.33
N GLY A 180 10.54 -12.34 3.59
CA GLY A 180 11.39 -12.15 4.77
C GLY A 180 12.17 -13.41 5.21
N GLY A 181 12.11 -14.51 4.45
CA GLY A 181 12.78 -15.77 4.76
C GLY A 181 11.86 -16.82 5.43
N PRO A 182 12.44 -17.90 5.96
CA PRO A 182 11.69 -19.00 6.56
C PRO A 182 10.80 -18.53 7.72
N ASN A 183 9.61 -19.12 7.83
CA ASN A 183 8.63 -18.82 8.88
C ASN A 183 8.32 -17.31 9.00
N THR A 184 8.13 -16.67 7.85
CA THR A 184 7.66 -15.28 7.80
C THR A 184 6.45 -15.14 6.86
N VAL A 185 5.66 -14.11 7.08
CA VAL A 185 4.68 -13.60 6.12
C VAL A 185 4.90 -12.11 5.94
N THR A 186 4.86 -11.63 4.70
CA THR A 186 4.99 -10.21 4.38
C THR A 186 3.70 -9.70 3.75
N PHE A 187 3.11 -8.67 4.34
CA PHE A 187 1.97 -7.96 3.80
C PHE A 187 2.43 -6.66 3.17
N PHE A 188 1.84 -6.32 2.03
CA PHE A 188 2.13 -5.12 1.26
C PHE A 188 0.96 -4.14 1.27
N GLY A 189 1.30 -2.88 1.23
CA GLY A 189 0.39 -1.78 1.00
C GLY A 189 1.01 -0.75 0.08
N ALA A 190 0.17 0.09 -0.47
CA ALA A 190 0.60 1.24 -1.26
C ALA A 190 -0.21 2.47 -0.88
N VAL A 191 0.40 3.64 -1.01
CA VAL A 191 -0.28 4.92 -0.94
C VAL A 191 0.04 5.72 -2.19
N LEU A 192 -0.99 6.06 -2.96
CA LEU A 192 -0.94 7.05 -4.02
C LEU A 192 -1.36 8.38 -3.42
N TYR A 193 -0.67 9.49 -3.75
CA TYR A 193 -0.91 10.74 -3.05
C TYR A 193 -0.50 11.98 -3.85
N ASP A 194 -1.10 13.11 -3.46
CA ASP A 194 -0.68 14.45 -3.85
C ASP A 194 -0.35 15.29 -2.59
N ILE A 195 0.52 16.29 -2.78
CA ILE A 195 1.04 17.19 -1.74
C ILE A 195 0.27 18.50 -1.74
#